data_afda1abdec7b292cef433fcb31a2d472
#
_entry.id   afda1abdec7b292cef433fcb31a2d472
#
_cell.length_a   1.000
_cell.length_b   1.000
_cell.length_c   1.000
_cell.angle_alpha   90.00
_cell.angle_beta   90.00
_cell.angle_gamma   90.00
#
_symmetry.space_group_name_H-M   'P 1'
#
loop_
_entity.id
_entity.type
_entity.pdbx_description
1 polymer ?
#
loop_
_entity_poly.entity_id
_entity_poly.type
_entity_poly.pdbx_seq_one_letter_code
_entity_poly.pdbx_strand_id
1 'polypeptide(L)'
;MTSAGLYGTYGGRYVPETLIPALDELENGWRAARADESFQAELDDLARTFAGRPTPLTRAERFAPDKRLYLKREDLLHTGAHKLNNALGQAVLAGRLGKRRIVAETGAGQHGVATATVCARSVSSASSTWARRTCAGSGPTSSA
;
A
#
# COMPACT_ATOMS: atom_id res chain seq x y z
N MET A 1 11.41 22.05 -14.49
CA MET A 1 11.51 20.58 -14.51
C MET A 1 12.08 20.16 -13.18
N THR A 2 11.30 19.55 -12.33
CA THR A 2 11.81 18.93 -11.08
C THR A 2 12.66 17.75 -11.52
N SER A 3 13.95 17.77 -11.18
CA SER A 3 14.82 16.62 -11.44
C SER A 3 14.25 15.38 -10.74
N ALA A 4 14.33 14.23 -11.40
CA ALA A 4 13.75 12.98 -10.93
C ALA A 4 14.13 12.68 -9.47
N GLY A 5 13.12 12.49 -8.62
CA GLY A 5 13.30 12.16 -7.21
C GLY A 5 13.71 13.33 -6.30
N LEU A 6 13.73 14.58 -6.76
CA LEU A 6 14.04 15.73 -5.93
C LEU A 6 12.79 16.53 -5.54
N TYR A 7 12.75 16.97 -4.30
CA TYR A 7 11.71 17.81 -3.69
C TYR A 7 12.40 19.05 -3.09
N GLY A 8 12.64 20.04 -3.93
CA GLY A 8 13.49 21.19 -3.58
C GLY A 8 14.95 20.76 -3.39
N THR A 9 15.50 21.00 -2.20
CA THR A 9 16.86 20.60 -1.80
C THR A 9 16.93 19.17 -1.24
N TYR A 10 15.79 18.49 -1.08
CA TYR A 10 15.69 17.17 -0.48
C TYR A 10 15.40 16.10 -1.53
N GLY A 11 15.72 14.87 -1.20
CA GLY A 11 15.46 13.73 -2.05
C GLY A 11 16.71 13.29 -2.82
N GLY A 12 16.49 12.62 -3.94
CA GLY A 12 17.51 11.98 -4.78
C GLY A 12 17.26 10.49 -4.92
N ARG A 13 18.07 9.82 -5.72
CA ARG A 13 17.99 8.38 -5.98
C ARG A 13 19.28 7.70 -5.54
N TYR A 14 19.32 7.29 -4.28
CA TYR A 14 20.48 6.60 -3.68
C TYR A 14 20.26 5.09 -3.72
N VAL A 15 20.27 4.53 -4.92
CA VAL A 15 20.02 3.11 -5.19
C VAL A 15 21.09 2.54 -6.12
N PRO A 16 21.29 1.20 -6.15
CA PRO A 16 22.13 0.57 -7.15
C PRO A 16 21.68 0.94 -8.58
N GLU A 17 22.63 1.17 -9.48
CA GLU A 17 22.37 1.59 -10.86
C GLU A 17 21.42 0.64 -11.60
N THR A 18 21.44 -0.64 -11.28
CA THR A 18 20.54 -1.66 -11.84
C THR A 18 19.07 -1.40 -11.58
N LEU A 19 18.72 -0.58 -10.58
CA LEU A 19 17.34 -0.22 -10.24
C LEU A 19 16.87 1.07 -10.94
N ILE A 20 17.76 1.86 -11.51
CA ILE A 20 17.41 3.14 -12.15
C ILE A 20 16.35 2.98 -13.24
N PRO A 21 16.47 2.02 -14.18
CA PRO A 21 15.43 1.84 -15.21
C PRO A 21 14.06 1.52 -14.65
N ALA A 22 14.00 0.71 -13.58
CA ALA A 22 12.72 0.37 -12.93
C ALA A 22 12.10 1.58 -12.21
N LEU A 23 12.93 2.45 -11.63
CA LEU A 23 12.45 3.70 -11.01
C LEU A 23 11.99 4.71 -12.05
N ASP A 24 12.64 4.79 -13.21
CA ASP A 24 12.20 5.63 -14.32
C ASP A 24 10.85 5.16 -14.87
N GLU A 25 10.68 3.86 -15.05
CA GLU A 25 9.40 3.27 -15.47
C GLU A 25 8.29 3.63 -14.46
N LEU A 26 8.55 3.45 -13.17
CA LEU A 26 7.60 3.77 -12.11
C LEU A 26 7.24 5.25 -12.08
N GLU A 27 8.22 6.14 -12.18
CA GLU A 27 7.98 7.59 -12.13
C GLU A 27 7.17 8.06 -13.34
N ASN A 28 7.50 7.57 -14.53
CA ASN A 28 6.77 7.90 -15.75
C ASN A 28 5.33 7.35 -15.70
N GLY A 29 5.16 6.11 -15.26
CA GLY A 29 3.84 5.51 -15.07
C GLY A 29 2.99 6.25 -14.03
N TRP A 30 3.60 6.66 -12.93
CA TRP A 30 2.91 7.46 -11.91
C TRP A 30 2.48 8.84 -12.43
N ARG A 31 3.35 9.53 -13.19
CA ARG A 31 3.00 10.81 -13.78
C ARG A 31 1.84 10.69 -14.77
N ALA A 32 1.88 9.66 -15.61
CA ALA A 32 0.78 9.38 -16.55
C ALA A 32 -0.53 9.06 -15.80
N ALA A 33 -0.48 8.18 -14.81
CA ALA A 33 -1.65 7.79 -14.03
C ALA A 33 -2.26 8.97 -13.26
N ARG A 34 -1.44 9.86 -12.70
CA ARG A 34 -1.94 11.07 -12.02
C ARG A 34 -2.71 12.02 -12.93
N ALA A 35 -2.37 12.06 -14.21
CA ALA A 35 -3.04 12.90 -15.20
C ALA A 35 -4.26 12.21 -15.84
N ASP A 36 -4.49 10.94 -15.55
CA ASP A 36 -5.57 10.15 -16.13
C ASP A 36 -6.79 10.13 -15.20
N GLU A 37 -7.87 10.76 -15.63
CA GLU A 37 -9.14 10.81 -14.90
C GLU A 37 -9.71 9.40 -14.65
N SER A 38 -9.49 8.46 -15.57
CA SER A 38 -9.95 7.09 -15.40
C SER A 38 -9.24 6.36 -14.26
N PHE A 39 -7.97 6.68 -14.02
CA PHE A 39 -7.22 6.14 -12.89
C PHE A 39 -7.77 6.68 -11.56
N GLN A 40 -8.07 7.97 -11.48
CA GLN A 40 -8.65 8.57 -10.28
C GLN A 40 -10.05 8.01 -10.01
N ALA A 41 -10.88 7.90 -11.03
CA ALA A 41 -12.23 7.33 -10.90
C ALA A 41 -12.21 5.87 -10.43
N GLU A 42 -11.27 5.06 -10.95
CA GLU A 42 -11.08 3.68 -10.52
C GLU A 42 -10.66 3.59 -9.04
N LEU A 43 -9.70 4.43 -8.62
CA LEU A 43 -9.28 4.48 -7.22
C LEU A 43 -10.41 4.91 -6.29
N ASP A 44 -11.17 5.92 -6.67
CA ASP A 44 -12.29 6.42 -5.89
C ASP A 44 -13.41 5.38 -5.77
N ASP A 45 -13.69 4.66 -6.85
CA ASP A 45 -14.66 3.56 -6.81
C ASP A 45 -14.19 2.44 -5.88
N LEU A 46 -12.96 1.98 -6.04
CA LEU A 46 -12.38 0.94 -5.19
C LEU A 46 -12.27 1.37 -3.71
N ALA A 47 -11.99 2.65 -3.46
CA ALA A 47 -11.96 3.19 -2.11
C ALA A 47 -13.34 3.08 -1.45
N ARG A 48 -14.42 3.36 -2.18
CA ARG A 48 -15.80 3.26 -1.65
C ARG A 48 -16.31 1.83 -1.59
N THR A 49 -16.19 1.08 -2.68
CA THR A 49 -16.89 -0.21 -2.85
C THR A 49 -16.12 -1.39 -2.27
N PHE A 50 -14.79 -1.28 -2.17
CA PHE A 50 -13.94 -2.35 -1.69
C PHE A 50 -13.21 -2.02 -0.38
N ALA A 51 -12.63 -0.83 -0.25
CA ALA A 51 -11.88 -0.47 0.95
C ALA A 51 -12.77 -0.02 2.11
N GLY A 52 -13.99 0.45 1.85
CA GLY A 52 -14.91 0.92 2.89
C GLY A 52 -14.68 2.38 3.31
N ARG A 53 -14.26 3.23 2.38
CA ARG A 53 -14.11 4.66 2.63
C ARG A 53 -15.39 5.45 2.26
N PRO A 54 -15.63 6.61 2.90
CA PRO A 54 -14.88 7.17 4.04
C PRO A 54 -15.12 6.39 5.33
N THR A 55 -14.06 6.18 6.12
CA THR A 55 -14.21 5.58 7.45
C THR A 55 -14.85 6.54 8.44
N PRO A 56 -15.61 6.06 9.44
CA PRO A 56 -16.27 6.90 10.42
C PRO A 56 -15.30 7.74 11.25
N LEU A 57 -15.82 8.87 11.73
CA LEU A 57 -15.20 9.68 12.76
C LEU A 57 -15.99 9.48 14.06
N THR A 58 -15.40 8.73 15.01
CA THR A 58 -16.05 8.34 16.25
C THR A 58 -15.55 9.20 17.40
N ARG A 59 -16.47 9.82 18.17
CA ARG A 59 -16.10 10.56 19.36
C ARG A 59 -15.73 9.60 20.49
N ALA A 60 -14.58 9.87 21.15
CA ALA A 60 -14.05 9.05 22.25
C ALA A 60 -14.31 9.74 23.60
N GLU A 61 -15.57 9.85 24.00
CA GLU A 61 -16.02 10.62 25.17
C GLU A 61 -15.43 10.11 26.49
N ARG A 62 -15.34 8.79 26.64
CA ARG A 62 -14.87 8.16 27.89
C ARG A 62 -13.36 8.19 28.06
N PHE A 63 -12.61 8.35 26.95
CA PHE A 63 -11.15 8.35 26.98
C PHE A 63 -10.57 9.68 27.44
N ALA A 64 -11.18 10.77 27.03
CA ALA A 64 -10.75 12.13 27.40
C ALA A 64 -12.00 13.03 27.60
N PRO A 65 -12.68 12.93 28.76
CA PRO A 65 -13.96 13.62 28.98
C PRO A 65 -13.84 15.14 28.90
N ASP A 66 -12.69 15.69 29.26
CA ASP A 66 -12.43 17.15 29.23
C ASP A 66 -12.04 17.69 27.85
N LYS A 67 -11.96 16.81 26.83
CA LYS A 67 -11.52 17.16 25.49
C LYS A 67 -12.48 16.63 24.44
N ARG A 68 -12.53 17.32 23.30
CA ARG A 68 -13.22 16.82 22.11
C ARG A 68 -12.27 15.95 21.30
N LEU A 69 -12.13 14.67 21.67
CA LEU A 69 -11.31 13.70 20.97
C LEU A 69 -12.15 12.88 19.99
N TYR A 70 -11.69 12.79 18.76
CA TYR A 70 -12.29 11.99 17.72
C TYR A 70 -11.28 11.01 17.14
N LEU A 71 -11.72 9.79 16.90
CA LEU A 71 -10.93 8.72 16.27
C LEU A 71 -11.35 8.58 14.82
N LYS A 72 -10.42 8.79 13.89
CA LYS A 72 -10.60 8.42 12.49
C LYS A 72 -10.40 6.90 12.38
N ARG A 73 -11.50 6.18 12.16
CA ARG A 73 -11.57 4.72 12.32
C ARG A 73 -11.02 3.96 11.12
N GLU A 74 -9.71 4.10 10.85
CA GLU A 74 -9.05 3.35 9.77
C GLU A 74 -8.90 1.83 10.06
N ASP A 75 -9.19 1.41 11.29
CA ASP A 75 -9.36 0.03 11.72
C ASP A 75 -10.64 -0.63 11.14
N LEU A 76 -11.58 0.15 10.65
CA LEU A 76 -12.81 -0.35 10.00
C LEU A 76 -12.68 -0.51 8.49
N LEU A 77 -11.52 -0.25 7.92
CA LEU A 77 -11.26 -0.60 6.53
C LEU A 77 -11.29 -2.12 6.33
N HIS A 78 -11.64 -2.54 5.13
CA HIS A 78 -11.47 -3.93 4.72
C HIS A 78 -10.03 -4.38 4.99
N THR A 79 -9.80 -5.48 5.65
CA THR A 79 -8.54 -5.98 6.25
C THR A 79 -8.19 -5.42 7.65
N GLY A 80 -8.97 -4.51 8.21
CA GLY A 80 -8.80 -4.04 9.59
C GLY A 80 -7.67 -3.05 9.82
N ALA A 81 -7.08 -2.46 8.77
CA ALA A 81 -5.97 -1.53 8.91
C ALA A 81 -5.82 -0.55 7.73
N HIS A 82 -5.21 0.60 8.00
CA HIS A 82 -4.93 1.66 7.01
C HIS A 82 -4.02 1.22 5.84
N LYS A 83 -3.30 0.12 5.97
CA LYS A 83 -2.39 -0.40 4.94
C LYS A 83 -3.07 -0.68 3.61
N LEU A 84 -4.38 -0.97 3.65
CA LEU A 84 -5.16 -1.19 2.44
C LEU A 84 -5.16 0.01 1.49
N ASN A 85 -5.20 1.24 2.02
CA ASN A 85 -5.20 2.45 1.20
C ASN A 85 -3.97 2.51 0.28
N ASN A 86 -2.79 2.25 0.87
CA ASN A 86 -1.53 2.25 0.13
C ASN A 86 -1.44 1.08 -0.86
N ALA A 87 -1.76 -0.13 -0.39
CA ALA A 87 -1.71 -1.32 -1.22
C ALA A 87 -2.65 -1.23 -2.43
N LEU A 88 -3.84 -0.63 -2.25
CA LEU A 88 -4.81 -0.44 -3.31
C LEU A 88 -4.26 0.46 -4.43
N GLY A 89 -3.76 1.64 -4.08
CA GLY A 89 -3.19 2.57 -5.07
C GLY A 89 -2.00 1.98 -5.81
N GLN A 90 -1.11 1.29 -5.09
CA GLN A 90 0.04 0.63 -5.70
C GLN A 90 -0.35 -0.51 -6.63
N ALA A 91 -1.34 -1.33 -6.28
CA ALA A 91 -1.77 -2.44 -7.10
C ALA A 91 -2.46 -1.98 -8.39
N VAL A 92 -3.31 -0.94 -8.32
CA VAL A 92 -3.94 -0.37 -9.52
C VAL A 92 -2.88 0.21 -10.46
N LEU A 93 -1.91 0.95 -9.93
CA LEU A 93 -0.79 1.47 -10.73
C LEU A 93 0.04 0.33 -11.34
N ALA A 94 0.39 -0.68 -10.56
CA ALA A 94 1.15 -1.84 -11.03
C ALA A 94 0.41 -2.60 -12.14
N GLY A 95 -0.90 -2.76 -12.02
CA GLY A 95 -1.75 -3.35 -13.05
C GLY A 95 -1.70 -2.56 -14.37
N ARG A 96 -1.78 -1.22 -14.31
CA ARG A 96 -1.67 -0.35 -15.49
C ARG A 96 -0.27 -0.39 -16.14
N LEU A 97 0.77 -0.64 -15.33
CA LEU A 97 2.14 -0.89 -15.81
C LEU A 97 2.36 -2.33 -16.30
N GLY A 98 1.32 -3.15 -16.37
CA GLY A 98 1.39 -4.54 -16.85
C GLY A 98 2.13 -5.49 -15.90
N LYS A 99 2.33 -5.13 -14.64
CA LYS A 99 2.99 -5.99 -13.66
C LYS A 99 2.04 -7.12 -13.23
N ARG A 100 2.48 -8.36 -13.42
CA ARG A 100 1.70 -9.56 -13.09
C ARG A 100 2.00 -10.14 -11.72
N ARG A 101 3.14 -9.78 -11.14
CA ARG A 101 3.58 -10.25 -9.83
C ARG A 101 3.92 -9.08 -8.93
N ILE A 102 3.28 -9.03 -7.79
CA ILE A 102 3.52 -8.02 -6.75
C ILE A 102 4.20 -8.71 -5.58
N VAL A 103 5.26 -8.10 -5.07
CA VAL A 103 6.00 -8.57 -3.90
C VAL A 103 5.89 -7.50 -2.83
N ALA A 104 5.52 -7.92 -1.62
CA ALA A 104 5.46 -7.03 -0.46
C ALA A 104 6.39 -7.54 0.64
N GLU A 105 7.19 -6.65 1.19
CA GLU A 105 7.85 -6.86 2.47
C GLU A 105 6.87 -6.51 3.60
N THR A 106 6.83 -7.31 4.66
CA THR A 106 5.93 -7.11 5.79
C THR A 106 6.54 -7.59 7.10
N GLY A 107 6.61 -6.72 8.11
CA GLY A 107 7.03 -7.06 9.45
C GLY A 107 5.89 -7.67 10.27
N ALA A 108 4.93 -6.85 10.71
CA ALA A 108 3.79 -7.29 11.53
C ALA A 108 2.69 -8.06 10.76
N GLY A 109 2.81 -8.22 9.46
CA GLY A 109 1.86 -8.97 8.62
C GLY A 109 0.78 -8.12 7.93
N GLN A 110 0.39 -6.98 8.46
CA GLN A 110 -0.74 -6.19 7.93
C GLN A 110 -0.55 -5.68 6.51
N HIS A 111 0.66 -5.29 6.13
CA HIS A 111 0.93 -4.89 4.76
C HIS A 111 0.82 -6.08 3.79
N GLY A 112 1.27 -7.24 4.22
CA GLY A 112 1.12 -8.47 3.45
C GLY A 112 -0.34 -8.87 3.25
N VAL A 113 -1.14 -8.82 4.30
CA VAL A 113 -2.59 -9.09 4.22
C VAL A 113 -3.26 -8.12 3.24
N ALA A 114 -3.00 -6.82 3.37
CA ALA A 114 -3.56 -5.81 2.48
C ALA A 114 -3.15 -6.06 1.01
N THR A 115 -1.86 -6.33 0.76
CA THR A 115 -1.35 -6.59 -0.58
C THR A 115 -1.98 -7.85 -1.18
N ALA A 116 -2.04 -8.96 -0.43
CA ALA A 116 -2.67 -10.18 -0.89
C ALA A 116 -4.16 -9.99 -1.23
N THR A 117 -4.88 -9.26 -0.38
CA THR A 117 -6.31 -8.98 -0.56
C THR A 117 -6.55 -8.15 -1.83
N VAL A 118 -5.75 -7.12 -2.08
CA VAL A 118 -5.88 -6.29 -3.29
C VAL A 118 -5.47 -7.07 -4.54
N CYS A 119 -4.41 -7.86 -4.47
CA CYS A 119 -3.97 -8.69 -5.58
C CYS A 119 -5.01 -9.75 -5.96
N ALA A 120 -5.67 -10.38 -4.99
CA ALA A 120 -6.75 -11.34 -5.25
C ALA A 120 -7.91 -10.72 -6.03
N ARG A 121 -8.14 -9.41 -5.88
CA ARG A 121 -9.15 -8.68 -6.65
C ARG A 121 -8.66 -8.24 -8.03
N SER A 122 -7.43 -7.71 -8.12
CA SER A 122 -6.93 -6.97 -9.28
C SER A 122 -6.11 -7.80 -10.25
N VAL A 123 -5.46 -8.85 -9.78
CA VAL A 123 -4.50 -9.67 -10.54
C VAL A 123 -4.91 -11.13 -10.42
N SER A 124 -5.52 -11.65 -11.45
CA SER A 124 -6.02 -13.05 -11.49
C SER A 124 -4.95 -14.13 -11.27
N SER A 125 -3.68 -13.77 -11.08
CA SER A 125 -2.57 -14.71 -10.93
C SER A 125 -1.45 -14.26 -9.97
N ALA A 126 -1.76 -13.48 -8.93
CA ALA A 126 -0.79 -13.19 -7.87
C ALA A 126 -0.53 -14.46 -7.05
N SER A 127 0.50 -15.20 -7.39
CA SER A 127 0.98 -16.28 -6.55
C SER A 127 1.63 -15.67 -5.31
N SER A 128 0.99 -15.84 -4.15
CA SER A 128 1.48 -15.40 -2.83
C SER A 128 2.72 -16.21 -2.40
N THR A 129 3.87 -15.93 -2.99
CA THR A 129 5.11 -16.66 -2.67
C THR A 129 5.78 -16.15 -1.38
N TRP A 130 5.32 -15.02 -0.83
CA TRP A 130 5.91 -14.35 0.34
C TRP A 130 5.43 -14.91 1.69
N ALA A 131 4.22 -15.42 1.80
CA ALA A 131 3.68 -15.98 3.05
C ALA A 131 4.49 -17.16 3.61
N ARG A 132 5.28 -17.84 2.78
CA ARG A 132 6.10 -18.98 3.18
C ARG A 132 7.45 -18.61 3.79
N ARG A 133 7.98 -17.41 3.58
CA ARG A 133 9.30 -17.02 4.08
C ARG A 133 9.28 -16.32 5.44
N THR A 134 8.20 -15.69 5.83
CA THR A 134 8.08 -15.02 7.13
C THR A 134 7.78 -15.99 8.29
N CYS A 135 7.30 -17.20 8.01
CA CYS A 135 7.06 -18.21 9.04
C CYS A 135 8.26 -19.11 9.34
N ALA A 136 9.39 -19.00 8.61
CA ALA A 136 10.55 -19.86 8.76
C ALA A 136 11.69 -19.27 9.63
N GLY A 137 11.45 -18.19 10.36
CA GLY A 137 12.51 -17.50 11.10
C GLY A 137 12.15 -17.18 12.55
N SER A 138 11.90 -18.16 13.37
CA SER A 138 12.21 -18.19 14.81
C SER A 138 11.75 -19.52 15.43
N GLY A 139 12.47 -20.57 15.07
CA GLY A 139 12.47 -21.78 15.90
C GLY A 139 13.27 -21.47 17.18
N PRO A 140 12.83 -21.94 18.35
CA PRO A 140 13.63 -21.77 19.56
C PRO A 140 14.95 -22.52 19.39
N THR A 141 16.06 -21.81 19.56
CA THR A 141 17.36 -22.43 19.74
C THR A 141 17.32 -23.21 21.05
N SER A 142 17.13 -24.50 20.98
CA SER A 142 17.35 -25.41 22.07
C SER A 142 18.86 -25.48 22.31
N SER A 143 19.33 -24.81 23.36
CA SER A 143 20.63 -25.07 23.94
C SER A 143 20.51 -26.29 24.84
N ALA A 144 21.12 -27.39 24.46
CA ALA A 144 21.56 -28.44 25.35
C ALA A 144 23.04 -28.23 25.67
#